data_b2a0ec6bcf6355525bf82fac501eb6d5
#
_entry.id   b2a0ec6bcf6355525bf82fac501eb6d5
#
_cell.length_a   1.000
_cell.length_b   1.000
_cell.length_c   1.000
_cell.angle_alpha   90.00
_cell.angle_beta   90.00
_cell.angle_gamma   90.00
#
_symmetry.space_group_name_H-M   'P 1'
#
loop_
_entity.id
_entity.type
_entity.pdbx_description
1 polymer ?
#
loop_
_entity_poly.entity_id
_entity_poly.type
_entity_poly.pdbx_seq_one_letter_code
_entity_poly.pdbx_strand_id
1 'polypeptide(L)'
;EPELYIWMFYNAWAACYREELNAMVEHPLPFPGFSNAANFKTSDQANAVSWLRSMFVYAEDGLLHLGRAIPRAWFGQQEPFEARDVVTYFGRAGVRYRADEEHDALHATAWLDLAEAPPRLLLRFRHPEKKPIAQVLVDGAPHPAADSERGDVDLTGKSGTVQVTARYEA
;
A
#
# COMPACT_ATOMS: atom_id res chain seq x y z
N GLU A 1 -0.79 -4.27 11.25
CA GLU A 1 -1.98 -5.10 10.94
C GLU A 1 -2.82 -4.42 9.85
N PRO A 2 -2.66 -4.80 8.56
CA PRO A 2 -3.30 -4.11 7.43
C PRO A 2 -4.83 -4.21 7.43
N GLU A 3 -5.35 -5.32 7.90
CA GLU A 3 -6.79 -5.56 8.02
C GLU A 3 -7.42 -4.60 9.04
N LEU A 4 -6.76 -4.35 10.17
CA LEU A 4 -7.19 -3.36 11.14
C LEU A 4 -7.09 -1.93 10.55
N TYR A 5 -6.00 -1.66 9.82
CA TYR A 5 -5.79 -0.36 9.18
C TYR A 5 -6.92 -0.02 8.19
N ILE A 6 -7.30 -0.97 7.32
CA ILE A 6 -8.37 -0.74 6.34
C ILE A 6 -9.73 -0.60 7.02
N TRP A 7 -10.00 -1.32 8.09
CA TRP A 7 -11.24 -1.15 8.87
C TRP A 7 -11.32 0.23 9.51
N MET A 8 -10.23 0.69 10.11
CA MET A 8 -10.18 2.06 10.67
C MET A 8 -10.39 3.12 9.58
N PHE A 9 -9.76 2.93 8.40
CA PHE A 9 -9.95 3.81 7.26
C PHE A 9 -11.42 3.88 6.82
N TYR A 10 -12.08 2.73 6.63
CA TYR A 10 -13.48 2.70 6.22
C TYR A 10 -14.42 3.22 7.31
N ASN A 11 -14.14 2.98 8.58
CA ASN A 11 -14.92 3.56 9.67
C ASN A 11 -14.83 5.09 9.68
N ALA A 12 -13.63 5.65 9.54
CA ALA A 12 -13.43 7.09 9.43
C ALA A 12 -14.11 7.66 8.17
N TRP A 13 -13.97 6.96 7.04
CA TRP A 13 -14.63 7.33 5.79
C TRP A 13 -16.14 7.35 5.94
N ALA A 14 -16.75 6.27 6.41
CA ALA A 14 -18.20 6.16 6.58
C ALA A 14 -18.75 7.19 7.57
N ALA A 15 -18.00 7.53 8.60
CA ALA A 15 -18.42 8.52 9.59
C ALA A 15 -18.34 9.96 9.08
N CYS A 16 -17.32 10.27 8.28
CA CYS A 16 -16.99 11.67 7.93
C CYS A 16 -17.24 12.01 6.46
N TYR A 17 -17.45 11.04 5.57
CA TYR A 17 -17.72 11.30 4.16
C TYR A 17 -19.15 11.79 3.93
N ARG A 18 -19.29 12.84 3.14
CA ARG A 18 -20.58 13.40 2.69
C ARG A 18 -20.72 13.20 1.20
N GLU A 19 -21.59 12.29 0.82
CA GLU A 19 -21.82 11.93 -0.58
C GLU A 19 -22.34 13.13 -1.40
N GLU A 20 -23.24 13.93 -0.83
CA GLU A 20 -23.83 15.09 -1.48
C GLU A 20 -22.81 16.17 -1.85
N LEU A 21 -21.70 16.17 -1.15
CA LEU A 21 -20.64 17.16 -1.31
C LEU A 21 -19.35 16.56 -1.87
N ASN A 22 -19.31 15.24 -1.96
CA ASN A 22 -18.12 14.49 -2.33
C ASN A 22 -16.89 14.91 -1.51
N ALA A 23 -17.07 15.08 -0.21
CA ALA A 23 -16.08 15.64 0.70
C ALA A 23 -16.05 14.95 2.07
N MET A 24 -14.88 14.96 2.71
CA MET A 24 -14.72 14.60 4.12
C MET A 24 -15.01 15.80 5.02
N VAL A 25 -15.62 15.56 6.17
CA VAL A 25 -15.86 16.58 7.21
C VAL A 25 -15.09 16.21 8.47
N GLU A 26 -14.79 17.20 9.30
CA GLU A 26 -13.96 17.04 10.51
C GLU A 26 -14.57 16.11 11.55
N HIS A 27 -15.88 16.20 11.72
CA HIS A 27 -16.57 15.42 12.72
C HIS A 27 -17.68 14.57 12.10
N PRO A 28 -17.82 13.30 12.54
CA PRO A 28 -19.01 12.55 12.21
C PRO A 28 -20.24 13.31 12.71
N LEU A 29 -21.34 13.23 11.97
CA LEU A 29 -22.62 13.76 12.47
C LEU A 29 -23.08 12.89 13.62
N PRO A 30 -23.02 13.35 14.89
CA PRO A 30 -23.17 12.46 16.01
C PRO A 30 -24.62 12.01 16.20
N PHE A 31 -25.62 12.86 15.83
CA PHE A 31 -27.03 12.52 16.04
C PHE A 31 -27.94 13.31 15.11
N PRO A 32 -29.13 12.76 14.76
CA PRO A 32 -30.20 13.50 14.11
C PRO A 32 -30.60 14.72 14.96
N GLY A 33 -30.56 15.90 14.40
CA GLY A 33 -30.94 17.14 15.08
C GLY A 33 -29.79 17.92 15.70
N PHE A 34 -28.58 17.42 15.65
CA PHE A 34 -27.41 18.23 15.95
C PHE A 34 -27.18 19.19 14.79
N SER A 35 -27.37 20.47 15.03
CA SER A 35 -27.22 21.47 14.01
C SER A 35 -25.77 21.63 13.65
N ASN A 36 -25.40 21.12 12.53
CA ASN A 36 -24.18 21.23 12.27
C ASN A 36 -23.68 21.66 11.01
N ALA A 37 -23.24 22.84 11.00
CA ALA A 37 -22.21 23.27 10.09
C ALA A 37 -21.16 22.17 10.04
N ALA A 38 -21.24 21.35 9.00
CA ALA A 38 -20.18 20.45 8.66
C ALA A 38 -18.92 21.33 8.56
N ASN A 39 -18.00 21.15 9.50
CA ASN A 39 -16.73 21.83 9.44
C ASN A 39 -15.94 21.22 8.30
N PHE A 40 -16.00 21.85 7.13
CA PHE A 40 -15.21 21.46 5.99
C PHE A 40 -13.77 21.90 6.23
N LYS A 41 -12.90 20.93 6.43
CA LYS A 41 -11.48 21.18 6.52
C LYS A 41 -10.75 20.42 5.42
N THR A 42 -9.95 21.13 4.67
CA THR A 42 -9.07 20.55 3.65
C THR A 42 -8.11 19.52 4.26
N SER A 43 -7.77 19.68 5.55
CA SER A 43 -6.93 18.73 6.29
C SER A 43 -7.51 17.34 6.35
N ASP A 44 -8.83 17.19 6.49
CA ASP A 44 -9.45 15.86 6.63
C ASP A 44 -9.49 15.13 5.30
N GLN A 45 -9.70 15.85 4.21
CA GLN A 45 -9.56 15.31 2.87
C GLN A 45 -8.10 14.89 2.59
N ALA A 46 -7.14 15.75 2.95
CA ALA A 46 -5.71 15.43 2.81
C ALA A 46 -5.29 14.22 3.63
N ASN A 47 -5.83 14.08 4.85
CA ASN A 47 -5.58 12.91 5.70
C ASN A 47 -6.12 11.63 5.08
N ALA A 48 -7.34 11.64 4.54
CA ALA A 48 -7.93 10.46 3.88
C ALA A 48 -7.08 9.99 2.70
N VAL A 49 -6.63 10.91 1.85
CA VAL A 49 -5.71 10.61 0.75
C VAL A 49 -4.37 10.11 1.27
N SER A 50 -3.83 10.74 2.34
CA SER A 50 -2.56 10.33 2.96
C SER A 50 -2.61 8.92 3.54
N TRP A 51 -3.72 8.56 4.18
CA TRP A 51 -3.91 7.21 4.71
C TRP A 51 -3.96 6.17 3.60
N LEU A 52 -4.72 6.44 2.53
CA LEU A 52 -4.80 5.51 1.40
C LEU A 52 -3.43 5.33 0.73
N ARG A 53 -2.72 6.44 0.45
CA ARG A 53 -1.39 6.36 -0.18
C ARG A 53 -0.37 5.62 0.70
N SER A 54 -0.46 5.77 2.04
CA SER A 54 0.45 5.13 2.98
C SER A 54 0.31 3.60 3.04
N MET A 55 -0.80 3.05 2.54
CA MET A 55 -0.93 1.61 2.33
C MET A 55 0.03 1.11 1.26
N PHE A 56 0.21 1.90 0.18
CA PHE A 56 1.05 1.56 -0.96
C PHE A 56 2.49 2.00 -0.79
N VAL A 57 2.70 3.24 -0.39
CA VAL A 57 4.04 3.83 -0.26
C VAL A 57 4.14 4.56 1.06
N TYR A 58 5.01 4.06 1.92
CA TYR A 58 5.24 4.58 3.26
C TYR A 58 6.73 4.91 3.44
N ALA A 59 7.03 6.13 3.89
CA ALA A 59 8.40 6.59 4.11
C ALA A 59 8.53 7.18 5.52
N GLU A 60 9.39 6.61 6.35
CA GLU A 60 9.64 7.05 7.73
C GLU A 60 10.99 6.51 8.22
N ASP A 61 11.73 7.28 8.98
CA ASP A 61 12.95 6.88 9.68
C ASP A 61 13.99 6.14 8.81
N GLY A 62 14.22 6.66 7.59
CA GLY A 62 15.18 6.05 6.65
C GLY A 62 14.66 4.79 5.93
N LEU A 63 13.41 4.41 6.15
CA LEU A 63 12.76 3.30 5.48
C LEU A 63 11.81 3.80 4.39
N LEU A 64 11.94 3.28 3.17
CA LEU A 64 10.91 3.32 2.16
C LEU A 64 10.27 1.93 2.04
N HIS A 65 8.97 1.84 2.27
CA HIS A 65 8.24 0.57 2.26
C HIS A 65 7.09 0.60 1.25
N LEU A 66 7.14 -0.29 0.28
CA LEU A 66 6.09 -0.48 -0.71
C LEU A 66 5.14 -1.60 -0.26
N GLY A 67 3.84 -1.33 -0.23
CA GLY A 67 2.80 -2.31 0.13
C GLY A 67 2.68 -2.63 1.61
N ARG A 68 3.14 -1.74 2.50
CA ARG A 68 3.19 -2.00 3.96
C ARG A 68 1.85 -2.37 4.56
N ALA A 69 0.77 -1.73 4.14
CA ALA A 69 -0.54 -1.88 4.76
C ALA A 69 -1.65 -2.32 3.79
N ILE A 70 -1.28 -2.94 2.67
CA ILE A 70 -2.26 -3.50 1.73
C ILE A 70 -2.87 -4.78 2.32
N PRO A 71 -4.22 -4.89 2.40
CA PRO A 71 -4.89 -6.08 2.93
C PRO A 71 -4.66 -7.31 2.05
N ARG A 72 -4.62 -8.50 2.65
CA ARG A 72 -4.46 -9.77 1.93
C ARG A 72 -5.52 -10.00 0.87
N ALA A 73 -6.76 -9.62 1.14
CA ALA A 73 -7.86 -9.80 0.22
C ALA A 73 -7.65 -9.12 -1.14
N TRP A 74 -6.86 -8.02 -1.18
CA TRP A 74 -6.56 -7.34 -2.45
C TRP A 74 -5.63 -8.16 -3.34
N PHE A 75 -4.74 -8.96 -2.75
CA PHE A 75 -3.87 -9.86 -3.50
C PHE A 75 -4.60 -11.11 -4.06
N GLY A 76 -5.83 -11.37 -3.61
CA GLY A 76 -6.67 -12.45 -4.13
C GLY A 76 -7.56 -12.05 -5.31
N GLN A 77 -7.53 -10.77 -5.75
CA GLN A 77 -8.31 -10.31 -6.89
C GLN A 77 -7.51 -10.40 -8.19
N GLN A 78 -8.20 -10.58 -9.31
CA GLN A 78 -7.58 -10.66 -10.64
C GLN A 78 -7.15 -9.29 -11.16
N GLU A 79 -7.92 -8.24 -10.84
CA GLU A 79 -7.62 -6.89 -11.28
C GLU A 79 -6.37 -6.35 -10.60
N PRO A 80 -5.43 -5.78 -11.34
CA PRO A 80 -4.26 -5.16 -10.75
C PRO A 80 -4.64 -3.88 -10.00
N PHE A 81 -3.89 -3.59 -8.94
CA PHE A 81 -4.04 -2.37 -8.16
C PHE A 81 -2.70 -1.67 -7.98
N GLU A 82 -2.72 -0.34 -7.98
CA GLU A 82 -1.50 0.45 -7.99
C GLU A 82 -1.65 1.83 -7.32
N ALA A 83 -0.50 2.38 -6.91
CA ALA A 83 -0.30 3.80 -6.68
C ALA A 83 0.98 4.24 -7.39
N ARG A 84 0.92 5.37 -8.12
CA ARG A 84 2.05 5.92 -8.87
C ARG A 84 2.42 7.31 -8.39
N ASP A 85 3.65 7.68 -8.65
CA ASP A 85 4.14 9.06 -8.44
C ASP A 85 3.92 9.60 -7.03
N VAL A 86 3.93 8.70 -6.03
CA VAL A 86 3.79 9.09 -4.63
C VAL A 86 5.05 9.81 -4.19
N VAL A 87 4.91 11.08 -3.81
CA VAL A 87 6.02 11.89 -3.32
C VAL A 87 6.43 11.44 -1.91
N THR A 88 7.72 11.20 -1.72
CA THR A 88 8.35 10.82 -0.46
C THR A 88 9.54 11.72 -0.16
N TYR A 89 10.17 11.55 0.99
CA TYR A 89 11.42 12.25 1.33
C TYR A 89 12.60 11.86 0.41
N PHE A 90 12.50 10.66 -0.20
CA PHE A 90 13.55 10.12 -1.07
C PHE A 90 13.34 10.43 -2.55
N GLY A 91 12.20 10.99 -2.93
CA GLY A 91 11.78 11.22 -4.31
C GLY A 91 10.40 10.63 -4.59
N ARG A 92 10.14 10.26 -5.84
CA ARG A 92 8.87 9.65 -6.23
C ARG A 92 8.97 8.14 -6.24
N ALA A 93 7.97 7.49 -5.68
CA ALA A 93 7.88 6.04 -5.70
C ALA A 93 6.46 5.60 -6.08
N GLY A 94 6.35 4.37 -6.57
CA GLY A 94 5.07 3.76 -6.86
C GLY A 94 5.18 2.26 -6.89
N VAL A 95 4.05 1.58 -6.79
CA VAL A 95 3.99 0.13 -6.89
C VAL A 95 2.66 -0.31 -7.48
N ARG A 96 2.73 -1.32 -8.35
CA ARG A 96 1.58 -2.05 -8.89
C ARG A 96 1.71 -3.51 -8.52
N TYR A 97 0.60 -4.11 -8.12
CA TYR A 97 0.50 -5.53 -7.83
C TYR A 97 -0.49 -6.21 -8.75
N ARG A 98 -0.24 -7.47 -9.05
CA ARG A 98 -1.18 -8.38 -9.69
C ARG A 98 -0.91 -9.82 -9.23
N ALA A 99 -1.96 -10.63 -9.17
CA ALA A 99 -1.84 -12.08 -9.05
C ALA A 99 -1.83 -12.73 -10.43
N ASP A 100 -1.30 -13.95 -10.56
CA ASP A 100 -1.61 -14.85 -11.66
C ASP A 100 -2.99 -15.52 -11.43
N GLU A 101 -3.46 -16.28 -12.43
CA GLU A 101 -4.79 -16.89 -12.38
C GLU A 101 -4.93 -17.94 -11.25
N GLU A 102 -3.84 -18.65 -10.96
CA GLU A 102 -3.81 -19.73 -9.98
C GLU A 102 -3.37 -19.26 -8.59
N HIS A 103 -2.93 -18.00 -8.46
CA HIS A 103 -2.35 -17.40 -7.26
C HIS A 103 -1.05 -18.06 -6.78
N ASP A 104 -0.39 -18.85 -7.62
CA ASP A 104 0.91 -19.45 -7.32
C ASP A 104 2.05 -18.43 -7.37
N ALA A 105 1.81 -17.29 -8.01
CA ALA A 105 2.71 -16.16 -8.02
C ALA A 105 1.99 -14.82 -7.87
N LEU A 106 2.62 -13.92 -7.10
CA LEU A 106 2.28 -12.52 -7.02
C LEU A 106 3.39 -11.70 -7.67
N HIS A 107 2.99 -10.75 -8.50
CA HIS A 107 3.90 -9.88 -9.22
C HIS A 107 3.79 -8.45 -8.73
N ALA A 108 4.91 -7.76 -8.67
CA ALA A 108 4.95 -6.32 -8.44
C ALA A 108 5.82 -5.62 -9.47
N THR A 109 5.41 -4.42 -9.85
CA THR A 109 6.24 -3.46 -10.56
C THR A 109 6.45 -2.28 -9.62
N ALA A 110 7.69 -2.03 -9.21
CA ALA A 110 8.05 -0.86 -8.44
C ALA A 110 8.62 0.21 -9.37
N TRP A 111 8.20 1.47 -9.20
CA TRP A 111 8.77 2.64 -9.89
C TRP A 111 9.48 3.50 -8.85
N LEU A 112 10.77 3.70 -9.04
CA LEU A 112 11.68 4.30 -8.08
C LEU A 112 12.43 5.47 -8.75
N ASP A 113 11.77 6.61 -8.85
CA ASP A 113 12.38 7.87 -9.28
C ASP A 113 12.86 8.63 -8.03
N LEU A 114 13.95 8.11 -7.46
CA LEU A 114 14.49 8.54 -6.18
C LEU A 114 15.64 9.54 -6.40
N ALA A 115 15.52 10.70 -5.77
CA ALA A 115 16.59 11.71 -5.73
C ALA A 115 17.68 11.32 -4.74
N GLU A 116 17.32 10.56 -3.69
CA GLU A 116 18.22 10.05 -2.67
C GLU A 116 17.87 8.58 -2.38
N ALA A 117 18.90 7.74 -2.29
CA ALA A 117 18.71 6.33 -1.96
C ALA A 117 18.30 6.17 -0.48
N PRO A 118 17.16 5.53 -0.18
CA PRO A 118 16.81 5.26 1.21
C PRO A 118 17.79 4.26 1.82
N PRO A 119 18.15 4.41 3.11
CA PRO A 119 18.95 3.42 3.82
C PRO A 119 18.38 2.01 3.76
N ARG A 120 17.05 1.91 3.68
CA ARG A 120 16.35 0.65 3.51
C ARG A 120 15.13 0.80 2.61
N LEU A 121 14.97 -0.12 1.66
CA LEU A 121 13.82 -0.20 0.75
C LEU A 121 13.23 -1.61 0.79
N LEU A 122 11.97 -1.72 1.23
CA LEU A 122 11.25 -2.99 1.30
C LEU A 122 10.04 -2.98 0.39
N LEU A 123 9.75 -4.12 -0.23
CA LEU A 123 8.50 -4.38 -0.92
C LEU A 123 7.81 -5.57 -0.27
N ARG A 124 6.52 -5.46 0.02
CA ARG A 124 5.76 -6.50 0.70
C ARG A 124 4.68 -7.12 -0.18
N PHE A 125 4.71 -8.45 -0.24
CA PHE A 125 3.62 -9.27 -0.72
C PHE A 125 2.83 -9.86 0.43
N ARG A 126 1.54 -10.17 0.20
CA ARG A 126 0.68 -10.85 1.18
C ARG A 126 -0.17 -11.89 0.48
N HIS A 127 0.27 -13.13 0.49
CA HIS A 127 -0.52 -14.23 -0.07
C HIS A 127 -1.91 -14.30 0.59
N PRO A 128 -3.02 -14.45 -0.18
CA PRO A 128 -4.37 -14.52 0.38
C PRO A 128 -4.53 -15.58 1.46
N GLU A 129 -3.96 -16.77 1.26
CA GLU A 129 -4.00 -17.92 2.17
C GLU A 129 -2.84 -17.95 3.19
N LYS A 130 -2.09 -16.86 3.31
CA LYS A 130 -0.96 -16.73 4.26
C LYS A 130 0.22 -17.68 3.99
N LYS A 131 0.35 -18.21 2.77
CA LYS A 131 1.53 -19.00 2.40
C LYS A 131 2.81 -18.16 2.51
N PRO A 132 3.92 -18.71 3.01
CA PRO A 132 5.23 -18.05 2.97
C PRO A 132 5.76 -17.99 1.54
N ILE A 133 6.64 -17.04 1.25
CA ILE A 133 7.29 -16.96 -0.04
C ILE A 133 8.31 -18.13 -0.16
N ALA A 134 8.15 -18.93 -1.20
CA ALA A 134 9.10 -20.01 -1.52
C ALA A 134 10.29 -19.51 -2.36
N GLN A 135 10.02 -18.59 -3.31
CA GLN A 135 11.05 -18.04 -4.19
C GLN A 135 10.75 -16.57 -4.53
N VAL A 136 11.79 -15.76 -4.60
CA VAL A 136 11.72 -14.39 -5.12
C VAL A 136 12.57 -14.28 -6.37
N LEU A 137 12.04 -13.58 -7.39
CA LEU A 137 12.78 -13.12 -8.55
C LEU A 137 12.71 -11.59 -8.59
N VAL A 138 13.87 -10.95 -8.79
CA VAL A 138 13.97 -9.50 -9.03
C VAL A 138 14.60 -9.32 -10.41
N ASP A 139 13.86 -8.66 -11.32
CA ASP A 139 14.26 -8.50 -12.73
C ASP A 139 14.59 -9.83 -13.42
N GLY A 140 13.83 -10.89 -13.03
CA GLY A 140 14.00 -12.24 -13.55
C GLY A 140 15.14 -13.07 -12.90
N ALA A 141 15.97 -12.48 -12.05
CA ALA A 141 17.04 -13.17 -11.34
C ALA A 141 16.63 -13.61 -9.93
N PRO A 142 17.07 -14.79 -9.44
CA PRO A 142 16.83 -15.21 -8.08
C PRO A 142 17.32 -14.17 -7.05
N HIS A 143 16.51 -13.89 -6.05
CA HIS A 143 16.78 -12.92 -5.02
C HIS A 143 16.35 -13.46 -3.66
N PRO A 144 17.12 -13.27 -2.58
CA PRO A 144 16.69 -13.71 -1.26
C PRO A 144 15.48 -12.88 -0.78
N ALA A 145 14.51 -13.54 -0.15
CA ALA A 145 13.49 -12.83 0.60
C ALA A 145 14.11 -12.25 1.89
N ALA A 146 13.74 -11.03 2.26
CA ALA A 146 14.18 -10.46 3.54
C ALA A 146 13.45 -11.13 4.72
N ASP A 147 12.17 -11.47 4.52
CA ASP A 147 11.34 -12.20 5.46
C ASP A 147 10.23 -12.93 4.69
N SER A 148 10.38 -14.22 4.47
CA SER A 148 9.44 -15.04 3.69
C SER A 148 8.07 -15.16 4.34
N GLU A 149 8.00 -15.21 5.67
CA GLU A 149 6.75 -15.32 6.44
C GLU A 149 5.93 -14.02 6.39
N ARG A 150 6.63 -12.88 6.47
CA ARG A 150 6.00 -11.56 6.36
C ARG A 150 5.77 -11.13 4.92
N GLY A 151 6.45 -11.77 3.98
CA GLY A 151 6.40 -11.45 2.56
C GLY A 151 7.24 -10.23 2.17
N ASP A 152 8.30 -9.92 2.92
CA ASP A 152 9.17 -8.78 2.64
C ASP A 152 10.30 -9.18 1.68
N VAL A 153 10.51 -8.33 0.68
CA VAL A 153 11.62 -8.39 -0.28
C VAL A 153 12.46 -7.12 -0.10
N ASP A 154 13.76 -7.28 0.11
CA ASP A 154 14.68 -6.15 0.24
C ASP A 154 15.14 -5.67 -1.14
N LEU A 155 14.78 -4.46 -1.50
CA LEU A 155 15.14 -3.79 -2.74
C LEU A 155 16.15 -2.65 -2.51
N THR A 156 16.80 -2.60 -1.35
CA THR A 156 17.78 -1.55 -1.02
C THR A 156 18.84 -1.43 -2.11
N GLY A 157 19.10 -0.20 -2.55
CA GLY A 157 20.02 0.09 -3.66
C GLY A 157 19.43 -0.05 -5.06
N LYS A 158 18.18 -0.48 -5.21
CA LYS A 158 17.48 -0.49 -6.51
C LYS A 158 16.93 0.90 -6.84
N SER A 159 16.85 1.19 -8.14
CA SER A 159 16.27 2.41 -8.71
C SER A 159 15.65 2.14 -10.09
N GLY A 160 14.88 3.08 -10.60
CA GLY A 160 14.19 2.94 -11.88
C GLY A 160 12.97 2.02 -11.77
N THR A 161 12.69 1.25 -12.82
CA THR A 161 11.59 0.29 -12.83
C THR A 161 12.12 -1.09 -12.47
N VAL A 162 11.60 -1.69 -11.41
CA VAL A 162 12.00 -2.99 -10.88
C VAL A 162 10.81 -3.95 -10.93
N GLN A 163 11.04 -5.14 -11.53
CA GLN A 163 10.04 -6.23 -11.57
C GLN A 163 10.33 -7.23 -10.46
N VAL A 164 9.33 -7.53 -9.65
CA VAL A 164 9.46 -8.49 -8.55
C VAL A 164 8.39 -9.56 -8.68
N THR A 165 8.79 -10.83 -8.59
CA THR A 165 7.88 -11.97 -8.54
C THR A 165 8.13 -12.76 -7.26
N ALA A 166 7.07 -12.97 -6.48
CA ALA A 166 7.06 -13.87 -5.35
C ALA A 166 6.28 -15.13 -5.75
N ARG A 167 6.91 -16.31 -5.64
CA ARG A 167 6.28 -17.61 -5.88
C ARG A 167 6.03 -18.32 -4.56
N TYR A 168 4.95 -19.08 -4.53
CA TYR A 168 4.47 -19.80 -3.35
C TYR A 168 4.41 -21.31 -3.66
N GLU A 169 4.51 -22.13 -2.63
CA GLU A 169 4.31 -23.56 -2.79
C GLU A 169 2.82 -23.86 -2.98
N ALA A 170 2.52 -24.83 -3.84
CA ALA A 170 1.17 -25.28 -4.15
C ALA A 170 0.42 -25.82 -2.92
#